data_a0cdd7f5e929ac7e541e830cd8e169c0
#
_entry.id   a0cdd7f5e929ac7e541e830cd8e169c0
#
_cell.length_a   1.000
_cell.length_b   1.000
_cell.length_c   1.000
_cell.angle_alpha   90.00
_cell.angle_beta   90.00
_cell.angle_gamma   90.00
#
_symmetry.space_group_name_H-M   'P 1'
#
loop_
_entity.id
_entity.type
_entity.pdbx_description
1 polymer ?
#
loop_
_entity_poly.entity_id
_entity_poly.type
_entity_poly.pdbx_seq_one_letter_code
_entity_poly.pdbx_strand_id
1 'polypeptide(L)'
;MAGIKEECGVFGIYDLDGGNVVPSIYYGLTSLQHRGQESCGLAVSDTKGERGNVKFHKDLGLVSEVLRQDVVRKYEGDIGIGHVRYSTTGASVAENAQPLVLSYVKGTLALAHNGNLVNTPELKWELIQNGAIFHTTTDSEVIAFHIARERVHSKTVEEAVLKTARKIKGAYGLVVMSPRKLIAVRDPYGLKPLCLGKRGNTYVVASESCALTSVSAEFVRDIEPGEILTITKDGLKSNMELATLATAKRAHCIFEYIYFARLDSTIDGVKVYDARIRGGKSLAKSYPVDADIVTGVPESGLPAAKGYSEASGIPFAFAFYKNSYIGRTFIKPTQEERESSVHLKLSVLESVVKGKRIVLVDDSIVRGTTIANLIHMLKEAGAKEVHVRISSPPFLHPCYFGTDVPSNDQLIAASHSTEEIRKMIGADSLGYMQTDYLEGMAGGLPLCKACFDGNYPMDIPDYSHAEFADIVKC
;
A
#
# COMPACT_ATOMS: atom_id res chain seq x y z
N MET A 1 -12.36 7.11 12.57
CA MET A 1 -11.63 5.83 12.50
C MET A 1 -10.16 6.15 12.22
N ALA A 2 -9.30 5.97 13.22
CA ALA A 2 -7.86 6.10 13.05
C ALA A 2 -7.24 4.69 13.15
N GLY A 3 -7.48 3.89 12.13
CA GLY A 3 -6.73 2.65 11.87
C GLY A 3 -5.47 2.95 11.10
N ILE A 4 -4.67 1.93 10.83
CA ILE A 4 -3.55 2.01 9.87
C ILE A 4 -4.12 2.47 8.54
N LYS A 5 -3.47 3.46 8.00
CA LYS A 5 -3.88 4.08 6.76
C LYS A 5 -3.13 3.41 5.61
N GLU A 6 -3.73 3.48 4.44
CA GLU A 6 -3.38 2.70 3.26
C GLU A 6 -2.07 3.14 2.62
N GLU A 7 -1.56 2.33 1.70
CA GLU A 7 -0.38 2.59 0.89
C GLU A 7 -0.79 2.96 -0.53
N CYS A 8 0.08 3.67 -1.26
CA CYS A 8 -0.14 4.02 -2.66
C CYS A 8 -0.22 2.78 -3.58
N GLY A 9 -0.84 2.95 -4.76
CA GLY A 9 -0.85 1.97 -5.84
C GLY A 9 -0.34 2.55 -7.14
N VAL A 10 0.55 1.81 -7.82
CA VAL A 10 1.10 2.18 -9.13
C VAL A 10 0.60 1.23 -10.21
N PHE A 11 0.41 1.78 -11.40
CA PHE A 11 0.00 1.04 -12.59
C PHE A 11 0.77 1.56 -13.80
N GLY A 12 1.24 0.68 -14.67
CA GLY A 12 1.90 1.03 -15.91
C GLY A 12 1.47 0.07 -17.02
N ILE A 13 1.33 0.57 -18.24
CA ILE A 13 0.88 -0.22 -19.37
C ILE A 13 1.52 0.26 -20.68
N TYR A 14 1.90 -0.69 -21.53
CA TYR A 14 2.39 -0.42 -22.87
C TYR A 14 1.79 -1.42 -23.86
N ASP A 15 0.98 -0.91 -24.80
CA ASP A 15 0.42 -1.68 -25.90
C ASP A 15 1.32 -1.55 -27.13
N LEU A 16 2.05 -2.61 -27.48
CA LEU A 16 2.99 -2.61 -28.61
C LEU A 16 2.29 -2.60 -29.96
N ASP A 17 1.00 -2.95 -30.02
CA ASP A 17 0.19 -2.86 -31.24
C ASP A 17 -0.37 -1.43 -31.44
N GLY A 18 -0.20 -0.54 -30.45
CA GLY A 18 -0.55 0.86 -30.50
C GLY A 18 -2.02 1.15 -30.23
N GLY A 19 -2.67 0.31 -29.44
CA GLY A 19 -4.03 0.53 -28.94
C GLY A 19 -4.07 1.56 -27.81
N ASN A 20 -5.22 2.23 -27.63
CA ASN A 20 -5.40 3.20 -26.57
C ASN A 20 -5.45 2.52 -25.18
N VAL A 21 -4.50 2.86 -24.30
CA VAL A 21 -4.35 2.27 -22.94
C VAL A 21 -5.12 2.99 -21.85
N VAL A 22 -5.71 4.17 -22.12
CA VAL A 22 -6.37 4.99 -21.09
C VAL A 22 -7.50 4.26 -20.37
N PRO A 23 -8.39 3.52 -21.05
CA PRO A 23 -9.41 2.72 -20.36
C PRO A 23 -8.83 1.66 -19.43
N SER A 24 -7.72 1.03 -19.83
CA SER A 24 -7.03 0.04 -18.99
C SER A 24 -6.42 0.67 -17.75
N ILE A 25 -5.87 1.89 -17.85
CA ILE A 25 -5.37 2.62 -16.67
C ILE A 25 -6.52 2.90 -15.70
N TYR A 26 -7.67 3.34 -16.19
CA TYR A 26 -8.85 3.57 -15.34
C TYR A 26 -9.26 2.31 -14.57
N TYR A 27 -9.39 1.16 -15.24
CA TYR A 27 -9.78 -0.09 -14.59
C TYR A 27 -8.70 -0.61 -13.64
N GLY A 28 -7.43 -0.51 -14.02
CA GLY A 28 -6.30 -0.89 -13.15
C GLY A 28 -6.26 -0.07 -11.87
N LEU A 29 -6.41 1.26 -11.97
CA LEU A 29 -6.45 2.15 -10.81
C LEU A 29 -7.70 1.94 -9.96
N THR A 30 -8.87 1.69 -10.57
CA THR A 30 -10.09 1.34 -9.83
C THR A 30 -9.90 0.06 -9.01
N SER A 31 -9.20 -0.92 -9.56
CA SER A 31 -8.85 -2.15 -8.85
C SER A 31 -7.87 -1.92 -7.70
N LEU A 32 -7.01 -0.90 -7.79
CA LEU A 32 -6.04 -0.50 -6.76
C LEU A 32 -6.59 0.57 -5.79
N GLN A 33 -7.85 1.00 -5.92
CA GLN A 33 -8.43 2.09 -5.12
C GLN A 33 -8.36 1.85 -3.61
N HIS A 34 -8.35 0.59 -3.17
CA HIS A 34 -8.18 0.22 -1.76
C HIS A 34 -6.81 0.67 -1.20
N ARG A 35 -5.80 0.87 -2.05
CA ARG A 35 -4.46 1.32 -1.65
C ARG A 35 -4.37 2.84 -1.48
N GLY A 36 -5.20 3.62 -2.20
CA GLY A 36 -5.16 5.08 -2.12
C GLY A 36 -6.49 5.72 -2.48
N GLN A 37 -7.00 6.63 -1.64
CA GLN A 37 -8.30 7.25 -1.79
C GLN A 37 -8.26 8.79 -1.72
N GLU A 38 -7.08 9.40 -1.59
CA GLU A 38 -6.95 10.85 -1.46
C GLU A 38 -6.82 11.56 -2.81
N SER A 39 -6.03 11.01 -3.69
CA SER A 39 -5.83 11.55 -5.02
C SER A 39 -5.49 10.45 -6.01
N CYS A 40 -5.70 10.71 -7.28
CA CYS A 40 -5.28 9.81 -8.35
C CYS A 40 -4.96 10.59 -9.61
N GLY A 41 -4.34 9.90 -10.58
CA GLY A 41 -4.05 10.49 -11.87
C GLY A 41 -3.48 9.49 -12.85
N LEU A 42 -3.39 9.93 -14.10
CA LEU A 42 -2.78 9.22 -15.20
C LEU A 42 -1.82 10.13 -15.99
N ALA A 43 -0.86 9.51 -16.66
CA ALA A 43 -0.04 10.12 -17.70
C ALA A 43 0.08 9.16 -18.87
N VAL A 44 -0.07 9.66 -20.08
CA VAL A 44 -0.06 8.85 -21.31
C VAL A 44 0.75 9.52 -22.41
N SER A 45 1.31 8.72 -23.32
CA SER A 45 2.00 9.19 -24.51
C SER A 45 1.62 8.34 -25.72
N ASP A 46 1.67 8.97 -26.89
CA ASP A 46 1.62 8.28 -28.18
C ASP A 46 3.05 8.05 -28.66
N THR A 47 3.44 6.78 -28.77
CA THR A 47 4.80 6.41 -29.18
C THR A 47 5.05 6.56 -30.67
N LYS A 48 3.99 6.77 -31.50
CA LYS A 48 4.05 6.91 -32.97
C LYS A 48 4.38 8.32 -33.43
N GLY A 49 4.20 9.33 -32.56
CA GLY A 49 4.48 10.73 -32.87
C GLY A 49 5.97 11.04 -32.98
N GLU A 50 6.35 12.02 -33.83
CA GLU A 50 7.74 12.46 -34.01
C GLU A 50 8.36 12.98 -32.70
N ARG A 51 7.56 13.65 -31.86
CA ARG A 51 7.89 14.06 -30.49
C ARG A 51 6.84 13.49 -29.57
N GLY A 52 7.18 12.42 -28.85
CA GLY A 52 6.30 11.89 -27.83
C GLY A 52 5.91 12.99 -26.85
N ASN A 53 4.62 13.31 -26.81
CA ASN A 53 4.06 14.30 -25.92
C ASN A 53 3.33 13.58 -24.79
N VAL A 54 3.81 13.75 -23.54
CA VAL A 54 3.15 13.19 -22.37
C VAL A 54 2.00 14.12 -21.97
N LYS A 55 0.78 13.59 -22.06
CA LYS A 55 -0.42 14.23 -21.53
C LYS A 55 -0.76 13.62 -20.18
N PHE A 56 -1.26 14.41 -19.25
CA PHE A 56 -1.61 13.91 -17.93
C PHE A 56 -2.85 14.59 -17.36
N HIS A 57 -3.49 13.92 -16.43
CA HIS A 57 -4.56 14.46 -15.60
C HIS A 57 -4.44 13.85 -14.20
N LYS A 58 -4.53 14.67 -13.16
CA LYS A 58 -4.48 14.27 -11.76
C LYS A 58 -5.22 15.25 -10.89
N ASP A 59 -5.85 14.79 -9.83
CA ASP A 59 -6.54 15.65 -8.86
C ASP A 59 -6.79 14.89 -7.56
N LEU A 60 -7.33 15.59 -6.57
CA LEU A 60 -7.86 15.02 -5.34
C LEU A 60 -9.17 14.29 -5.61
N GLY A 61 -9.36 13.13 -5.00
CA GLY A 61 -10.57 12.32 -5.09
C GLY A 61 -10.33 10.89 -5.54
N LEU A 62 -11.41 10.14 -5.62
CA LEU A 62 -11.43 8.76 -6.09
C LEU A 62 -11.24 8.69 -7.61
N VAL A 63 -10.81 7.52 -8.10
CA VAL A 63 -10.63 7.28 -9.55
C VAL A 63 -11.88 7.63 -10.36
N SER A 64 -13.07 7.27 -9.85
CA SER A 64 -14.35 7.57 -10.52
C SER A 64 -14.71 9.07 -10.52
N GLU A 65 -14.16 9.85 -9.59
CA GLU A 65 -14.41 11.29 -9.47
C GLU A 65 -13.44 12.10 -10.32
N VAL A 66 -12.16 11.71 -10.35
CA VAL A 66 -11.09 12.39 -11.05
C VAL A 66 -11.02 11.96 -12.51
N LEU A 67 -11.05 10.65 -12.80
CA LEU A 67 -10.98 10.10 -14.14
C LEU A 67 -12.38 9.79 -14.70
N ARG A 68 -13.25 10.81 -14.70
CA ARG A 68 -14.60 10.71 -15.25
C ARG A 68 -14.58 10.36 -16.74
N GLN A 69 -15.71 9.93 -17.26
CA GLN A 69 -15.83 9.47 -18.65
C GLN A 69 -15.40 10.53 -19.69
N ASP A 70 -15.66 11.81 -19.43
CA ASP A 70 -15.23 12.94 -20.26
C ASP A 70 -13.70 13.12 -20.23
N VAL A 71 -13.05 12.87 -19.10
CA VAL A 71 -11.59 12.86 -18.96
C VAL A 71 -11.00 11.66 -19.69
N VAL A 72 -11.49 10.45 -19.44
CA VAL A 72 -11.00 9.22 -20.09
C VAL A 72 -11.06 9.32 -21.63
N ARG A 73 -12.13 9.92 -22.18
CA ARG A 73 -12.30 10.11 -23.63
C ARG A 73 -11.40 11.20 -24.25
N LYS A 74 -10.89 12.11 -23.41
CA LYS A 74 -10.03 13.23 -23.86
C LYS A 74 -8.59 12.80 -24.09
N TYR A 75 -8.15 11.73 -23.42
CA TYR A 75 -6.78 11.27 -23.45
C TYR A 75 -6.65 9.99 -24.27
N GLU A 76 -5.59 9.93 -25.07
CA GLU A 76 -5.24 8.78 -25.91
C GLU A 76 -3.73 8.59 -25.87
N GLY A 77 -3.31 7.33 -25.94
CA GLY A 77 -1.91 6.93 -26.00
C GLY A 77 -1.79 5.41 -25.95
N ASP A 78 -0.68 4.88 -26.41
CA ASP A 78 -0.36 3.44 -26.43
C ASP A 78 0.58 3.03 -25.29
N ILE A 79 1.11 4.02 -24.55
CA ILE A 79 1.88 3.85 -23.33
C ILE A 79 1.35 4.79 -22.24
N GLY A 80 1.26 4.33 -21.00
CA GLY A 80 0.80 5.18 -19.91
C GLY A 80 1.10 4.62 -18.53
N ILE A 81 1.01 5.49 -17.53
CA ILE A 81 1.12 5.16 -16.11
C ILE A 81 -0.03 5.80 -15.34
N GLY A 82 -0.34 5.20 -14.20
CA GLY A 82 -1.35 5.71 -13.30
C GLY A 82 -0.95 5.52 -11.84
N HIS A 83 -1.59 6.27 -10.95
CA HIS A 83 -1.33 6.26 -9.53
C HIS A 83 -2.61 6.50 -8.73
N VAL A 84 -2.75 5.81 -7.61
CA VAL A 84 -3.68 6.12 -6.53
C VAL A 84 -2.88 6.42 -5.27
N ARG A 85 -3.14 7.56 -4.63
CA ARG A 85 -2.35 8.07 -3.53
C ARG A 85 -3.08 7.97 -2.20
N TYR A 86 -2.33 7.56 -1.20
CA TYR A 86 -2.58 7.87 0.19
C TYR A 86 -1.35 8.60 0.76
N SER A 87 -1.53 9.71 1.50
CA SER A 87 -0.40 10.50 2.02
C SER A 87 0.22 9.82 3.23
N THR A 88 1.39 9.23 3.03
CA THR A 88 2.31 8.83 4.10
C THR A 88 3.31 9.96 4.39
N THR A 89 3.72 10.68 3.36
CA THR A 89 4.61 11.85 3.42
C THR A 89 4.06 12.97 2.54
N GLY A 90 4.08 14.20 3.04
CA GLY A 90 3.56 15.39 2.35
C GLY A 90 2.06 15.64 2.56
N ALA A 91 1.63 16.87 2.31
CA ALA A 91 0.25 17.29 2.49
C ALA A 91 -0.72 16.62 1.49
N SER A 92 -2.00 16.49 1.88
CA SER A 92 -3.07 16.07 0.97
C SER A 92 -3.54 17.28 0.13
N VAL A 93 -2.76 17.61 -0.91
CA VAL A 93 -3.00 18.71 -1.86
C VAL A 93 -2.82 18.21 -3.29
N ALA A 94 -3.46 18.87 -4.25
CA ALA A 94 -3.47 18.43 -5.65
C ALA A 94 -2.07 18.39 -6.29
N GLU A 95 -1.17 19.28 -5.86
CA GLU A 95 0.22 19.34 -6.30
C GLU A 95 0.96 18.01 -6.03
N ASN A 96 0.66 17.38 -4.88
CA ASN A 96 1.25 16.11 -4.44
C ASN A 96 0.62 14.90 -5.11
N ALA A 97 -0.47 15.05 -5.87
CA ALA A 97 -1.04 13.96 -6.64
C ALA A 97 -0.05 13.47 -7.72
N GLN A 98 -0.08 12.17 -7.98
CA GLN A 98 0.79 11.53 -8.97
C GLN A 98 -0.05 10.97 -10.14
N PRO A 99 0.55 10.74 -11.34
CA PRO A 99 1.99 10.80 -11.67
C PRO A 99 2.57 12.23 -11.63
N LEU A 100 3.85 12.32 -11.23
CA LEU A 100 4.63 13.53 -11.41
C LEU A 100 5.13 13.59 -12.85
N VAL A 101 4.89 14.70 -13.55
CA VAL A 101 5.32 14.88 -14.94
C VAL A 101 6.26 16.06 -15.02
N LEU A 102 7.50 15.81 -15.43
CA LEU A 102 8.56 16.80 -15.54
C LEU A 102 9.02 16.94 -17.00
N SER A 103 9.13 18.19 -17.45
CA SER A 103 9.77 18.52 -18.71
C SER A 103 11.19 19.03 -18.46
N TYR A 104 12.16 18.46 -19.14
CA TYR A 104 13.57 18.82 -19.00
C TYR A 104 14.30 18.71 -20.34
N VAL A 105 15.60 19.01 -20.38
CA VAL A 105 16.40 19.14 -21.60
C VAL A 105 16.38 17.93 -22.54
N LYS A 106 16.10 16.72 -22.03
CA LYS A 106 16.02 15.47 -22.82
C LYS A 106 14.60 15.04 -23.16
N GLY A 107 13.59 15.85 -22.84
CA GLY A 107 12.17 15.58 -23.11
C GLY A 107 11.32 15.56 -21.85
N THR A 108 10.36 14.65 -21.79
CA THR A 108 9.41 14.54 -20.69
C THR A 108 9.60 13.21 -19.97
N LEU A 109 9.47 13.25 -18.65
CA LEU A 109 9.47 12.10 -17.75
C LEU A 109 8.19 12.12 -16.92
N ALA A 110 7.56 10.97 -16.75
CA ALA A 110 6.47 10.78 -15.80
C ALA A 110 6.87 9.70 -14.77
N LEU A 111 6.52 9.89 -13.51
CA LEU A 111 6.86 9.01 -12.39
C LEU A 111 5.64 8.74 -11.53
N ALA A 112 5.39 7.48 -11.23
CA ALA A 112 4.50 7.00 -10.17
C ALA A 112 5.30 6.20 -9.14
N HIS A 113 5.09 6.50 -7.85
CA HIS A 113 5.85 5.94 -6.73
C HIS A 113 4.94 5.41 -5.64
N ASN A 114 5.12 4.17 -5.27
CA ASN A 114 4.57 3.56 -4.06
C ASN A 114 5.72 3.27 -3.10
N GLY A 115 5.75 3.93 -1.96
CA GLY A 115 6.76 3.73 -0.94
C GLY A 115 7.14 4.98 -0.18
N ASN A 116 8.29 4.94 0.49
CA ASN A 116 8.85 6.07 1.22
C ASN A 116 10.38 5.94 1.31
N LEU A 117 11.09 7.04 1.04
CA LEU A 117 12.53 7.11 1.16
C LEU A 117 12.94 7.53 2.57
N VAL A 118 13.98 6.89 3.10
CA VAL A 118 14.55 7.21 4.42
C VAL A 118 15.65 8.27 4.34
N ASN A 119 16.17 8.59 3.15
CA ASN A 119 17.21 9.60 2.94
C ASN A 119 16.72 10.79 2.08
N THR A 120 15.44 11.09 2.13
CA THR A 120 14.86 12.24 1.40
C THR A 120 15.51 13.58 1.76
N PRO A 121 15.77 13.92 3.06
CA PRO A 121 16.34 15.21 3.43
C PRO A 121 17.70 15.47 2.79
N GLU A 122 18.60 14.49 2.82
CA GLU A 122 19.95 14.60 2.26
C GLU A 122 19.90 14.79 0.75
N LEU A 123 19.06 13.98 0.07
CA LEU A 123 18.92 14.05 -1.38
C LEU A 123 18.26 15.35 -1.84
N LYS A 124 17.25 15.82 -1.10
CA LYS A 124 16.59 17.11 -1.36
C LYS A 124 17.55 18.27 -1.16
N TRP A 125 18.34 18.22 -0.08
CA TRP A 125 19.36 19.24 0.20
C TRP A 125 20.40 19.33 -0.92
N GLU A 126 20.94 18.20 -1.38
CA GLU A 126 21.86 18.15 -2.53
C GLU A 126 21.26 18.84 -3.77
N LEU A 127 19.99 18.62 -4.06
CA LEU A 127 19.31 19.24 -5.20
C LEU A 127 19.12 20.75 -5.01
N ILE A 128 18.70 21.21 -3.83
CA ILE A 128 18.49 22.63 -3.50
C ILE A 128 19.80 23.39 -3.64
N GLN A 129 20.92 22.87 -3.12
CA GLN A 129 22.26 23.47 -3.26
C GLN A 129 22.70 23.63 -4.74
N ASN A 130 22.13 22.82 -5.64
CA ASN A 130 22.35 22.90 -7.07
C ASN A 130 21.24 23.66 -7.82
N GLY A 131 20.41 24.44 -7.11
CA GLY A 131 19.40 25.33 -7.68
C GLY A 131 18.07 24.67 -8.05
N ALA A 132 17.76 23.48 -7.56
CA ALA A 132 16.46 22.87 -7.78
C ALA A 132 15.37 23.60 -7.00
N ILE A 133 14.22 23.81 -7.64
CA ILE A 133 13.02 24.40 -7.04
C ILE A 133 11.96 23.32 -6.97
N PHE A 134 11.47 23.01 -5.77
CA PHE A 134 10.46 21.98 -5.53
C PHE A 134 9.06 22.60 -5.54
N HIS A 135 8.12 21.88 -6.14
CA HIS A 135 6.71 22.24 -6.23
C HIS A 135 5.83 21.38 -5.33
N THR A 136 6.36 20.25 -4.86
CA THR A 136 5.66 19.32 -3.98
C THR A 136 6.43 19.11 -2.67
N THR A 137 5.75 18.51 -1.70
CA THR A 137 6.36 18.12 -0.42
C THR A 137 6.66 16.62 -0.37
N THR A 138 6.64 15.92 -1.54
CA THR A 138 6.82 14.48 -1.63
C THR A 138 8.27 14.09 -1.94
N ASP A 139 8.70 12.95 -1.44
CA ASP A 139 9.95 12.28 -1.80
C ASP A 139 9.99 11.86 -3.28
N SER A 140 8.83 11.63 -3.88
CA SER A 140 8.68 11.27 -5.29
C SER A 140 9.24 12.35 -6.23
N GLU A 141 9.10 13.64 -5.87
CA GLU A 141 9.68 14.73 -6.66
C GLU A 141 11.22 14.72 -6.57
N VAL A 142 11.77 14.36 -5.40
CA VAL A 142 13.23 14.18 -5.23
C VAL A 142 13.74 13.08 -6.15
N ILE A 143 13.03 11.94 -6.22
CA ILE A 143 13.38 10.85 -7.15
C ILE A 143 13.34 11.35 -8.60
N ALA A 144 12.27 12.02 -9.01
CA ALA A 144 12.09 12.50 -10.37
C ALA A 144 13.18 13.51 -10.78
N PHE A 145 13.56 14.43 -9.89
CA PHE A 145 14.65 15.38 -10.11
C PHE A 145 16.01 14.68 -10.24
N HIS A 146 16.30 13.69 -9.40
CA HIS A 146 17.54 12.91 -9.52
C HIS A 146 17.60 12.16 -10.85
N ILE A 147 16.51 11.52 -11.30
CA ILE A 147 16.46 10.85 -12.61
C ILE A 147 16.69 11.87 -13.73
N ALA A 148 16.05 13.04 -13.69
CA ALA A 148 16.22 14.08 -14.70
C ALA A 148 17.67 14.59 -14.76
N ARG A 149 18.29 14.84 -13.60
CA ARG A 149 19.69 15.25 -13.48
C ARG A 149 20.66 14.21 -14.01
N GLU A 150 20.52 12.95 -13.59
CA GLU A 150 21.36 11.86 -14.05
C GLU A 150 21.20 11.63 -15.57
N ARG A 151 19.99 11.84 -16.10
CA ARG A 151 19.72 11.67 -17.53
C ARG A 151 20.46 12.67 -18.41
N VAL A 152 20.83 13.84 -17.92
CA VAL A 152 21.68 14.81 -18.67
C VAL A 152 23.02 14.16 -19.03
N HIS A 153 23.57 13.37 -18.13
CA HIS A 153 24.91 12.76 -18.24
C HIS A 153 24.88 11.26 -18.62
N SER A 154 23.68 10.67 -18.75
CA SER A 154 23.53 9.27 -19.12
C SER A 154 23.10 9.12 -20.58
N LYS A 155 23.53 8.02 -21.23
CA LYS A 155 23.15 7.72 -22.61
C LYS A 155 21.67 7.38 -22.74
N THR A 156 21.11 6.69 -21.75
CA THR A 156 19.71 6.22 -21.76
C THR A 156 18.99 6.61 -20.47
N VAL A 157 17.66 6.56 -20.47
CA VAL A 157 16.86 6.81 -19.28
C VAL A 157 17.02 5.69 -18.25
N GLU A 158 17.20 4.45 -18.69
CA GLU A 158 17.43 3.28 -17.83
C GLU A 158 18.72 3.43 -17.02
N GLU A 159 19.78 3.95 -17.66
CA GLU A 159 21.04 4.25 -16.96
C GLU A 159 20.85 5.34 -15.89
N ALA A 160 20.07 6.37 -16.20
CA ALA A 160 19.76 7.43 -15.24
C ALA A 160 18.92 6.91 -14.06
N VAL A 161 17.93 6.05 -14.34
CA VAL A 161 17.12 5.37 -13.32
C VAL A 161 18.01 4.50 -12.43
N LEU A 162 18.92 3.70 -13.00
CA LEU A 162 19.85 2.87 -12.23
C LEU A 162 20.76 3.72 -11.33
N LYS A 163 21.34 4.81 -11.86
CA LYS A 163 22.18 5.71 -11.06
C LYS A 163 21.41 6.36 -9.91
N THR A 164 20.16 6.75 -10.15
CA THR A 164 19.28 7.28 -9.10
C THR A 164 18.93 6.21 -8.06
N ALA A 165 18.54 5.01 -8.52
CA ALA A 165 18.17 3.91 -7.64
C ALA A 165 19.33 3.44 -6.74
N ARG A 166 20.58 3.66 -7.12
CA ARG A 166 21.76 3.45 -6.28
C ARG A 166 21.93 4.49 -5.15
N LYS A 167 21.33 5.66 -5.30
CA LYS A 167 21.43 6.77 -4.32
C LYS A 167 20.27 6.76 -3.32
N ILE A 168 19.07 6.42 -3.79
CA ILE A 168 17.88 6.42 -2.94
C ILE A 168 17.90 5.23 -1.98
N LYS A 169 17.52 5.48 -0.72
CA LYS A 169 17.36 4.46 0.32
C LYS A 169 15.92 4.46 0.79
N GLY A 170 15.33 3.29 1.02
CA GLY A 170 13.94 3.16 1.47
C GLY A 170 13.20 2.05 0.73
N ALA A 171 11.89 2.08 0.86
CA ALA A 171 10.98 1.18 0.17
C ALA A 171 10.40 1.86 -1.06
N TYR A 172 10.43 1.20 -2.22
CA TYR A 172 9.85 1.77 -3.42
C TYR A 172 9.45 0.73 -4.47
N GLY A 173 8.25 0.90 -5.01
CA GLY A 173 7.83 0.39 -6.30
C GLY A 173 7.64 1.59 -7.24
N LEU A 174 8.54 1.76 -8.21
CA LEU A 174 8.48 2.88 -9.14
C LEU A 174 7.98 2.42 -10.51
N VAL A 175 7.16 3.24 -11.12
CA VAL A 175 6.84 3.15 -12.54
C VAL A 175 7.21 4.47 -13.20
N VAL A 176 8.22 4.40 -14.07
CA VAL A 176 8.78 5.57 -14.77
C VAL A 176 8.44 5.45 -16.25
N MET A 177 7.92 6.52 -16.82
CA MET A 177 7.59 6.59 -18.24
C MET A 177 8.34 7.73 -18.91
N SER A 178 9.05 7.44 -19.99
CA SER A 178 9.39 8.41 -21.02
C SER A 178 8.41 8.25 -22.19
N PRO A 179 8.38 9.15 -23.19
CA PRO A 179 7.42 9.04 -24.28
C PRO A 179 7.39 7.70 -25.04
N ARG A 180 8.42 6.87 -24.92
CA ARG A 180 8.54 5.61 -25.67
C ARG A 180 9.04 4.41 -24.84
N LYS A 181 9.16 4.56 -23.54
CA LYS A 181 9.65 3.49 -22.66
C LYS A 181 8.88 3.49 -21.35
N LEU A 182 8.52 2.31 -20.90
CA LEU A 182 7.98 2.05 -19.58
C LEU A 182 9.03 1.30 -18.77
N ILE A 183 9.34 1.79 -17.57
CA ILE A 183 10.37 1.23 -16.70
C ILE A 183 9.75 0.98 -15.34
N ALA A 184 9.85 -0.24 -14.85
CA ALA A 184 9.44 -0.62 -13.50
C ALA A 184 10.68 -0.90 -12.66
N VAL A 185 10.69 -0.39 -11.43
CA VAL A 185 11.81 -0.56 -10.50
C VAL A 185 11.28 -1.02 -9.16
N ARG A 186 11.80 -2.11 -8.65
CA ARG A 186 11.48 -2.60 -7.31
C ARG A 186 12.68 -2.41 -6.38
N ASP A 187 12.41 -1.97 -5.15
CA ASP A 187 13.46 -1.80 -4.14
C ASP A 187 14.24 -3.11 -3.89
N PRO A 188 15.56 -3.02 -3.53
CA PRO A 188 16.43 -4.19 -3.40
C PRO A 188 16.01 -5.19 -2.30
N TYR A 189 15.23 -4.73 -1.33
CA TYR A 189 14.74 -5.58 -0.23
C TYR A 189 13.42 -6.27 -0.58
N GLY A 190 12.68 -5.76 -1.58
CA GLY A 190 11.36 -6.23 -1.97
C GLY A 190 10.26 -5.80 -0.99
N LEU A 191 10.47 -4.66 -0.29
CA LEU A 191 9.52 -4.11 0.67
C LEU A 191 8.16 -3.82 0.04
N LYS A 192 8.17 -3.24 -1.19
CA LYS A 192 6.94 -2.98 -1.94
C LYS A 192 6.70 -4.03 -3.02
N PRO A 193 5.45 -4.50 -3.17
CA PRO A 193 5.11 -5.43 -4.23
C PRO A 193 5.07 -4.74 -5.59
N LEU A 194 5.45 -5.46 -6.63
CA LEU A 194 5.33 -5.04 -8.02
C LEU A 194 5.29 -6.27 -8.92
N CYS A 195 4.34 -6.37 -9.83
CA CYS A 195 4.15 -7.52 -10.70
C CYS A 195 4.03 -7.14 -12.18
N LEU A 196 4.32 -8.09 -13.05
CA LEU A 196 4.24 -8.02 -14.50
C LEU A 196 3.10 -8.91 -14.99
N GLY A 197 2.26 -8.37 -15.86
CA GLY A 197 1.25 -9.09 -16.62
C GLY A 197 1.36 -8.87 -18.11
N LYS A 198 0.68 -9.72 -18.88
CA LYS A 198 0.65 -9.64 -20.34
C LYS A 198 -0.73 -9.97 -20.89
N ARG A 199 -1.16 -9.24 -21.94
CA ARG A 199 -2.36 -9.50 -22.73
C ARG A 199 -2.02 -9.31 -24.19
N GLY A 200 -1.88 -10.40 -24.97
CA GLY A 200 -1.39 -10.29 -26.35
C GLY A 200 0.00 -9.62 -26.38
N ASN A 201 0.12 -8.50 -27.09
CA ASN A 201 1.33 -7.67 -27.13
C ASN A 201 1.33 -6.48 -26.16
N THR A 202 0.37 -6.44 -25.23
CA THR A 202 0.28 -5.42 -24.18
C THR A 202 0.95 -5.92 -22.93
N TYR A 203 1.91 -5.17 -22.38
CA TYR A 203 2.53 -5.40 -21.09
C TYR A 203 1.93 -4.49 -20.02
N VAL A 204 1.71 -5.05 -18.84
CA VAL A 204 1.13 -4.34 -17.69
C VAL A 204 2.02 -4.53 -16.47
N VAL A 205 2.28 -3.46 -15.74
CA VAL A 205 2.97 -3.46 -14.46
C VAL A 205 2.01 -2.90 -13.40
N ALA A 206 1.91 -3.52 -12.24
CA ALA A 206 1.04 -3.05 -11.18
C ALA A 206 1.59 -3.40 -9.79
N SER A 207 1.16 -2.66 -8.77
CA SER A 207 1.45 -2.98 -7.37
C SER A 207 0.90 -4.34 -6.96
N GLU A 208 -0.27 -4.73 -7.49
CA GLU A 208 -0.93 -6.00 -7.15
C GLU A 208 -1.47 -6.72 -8.40
N SER A 209 -1.51 -8.06 -8.34
CA SER A 209 -2.01 -8.90 -9.42
C SER A 209 -3.52 -8.74 -9.69
N CYS A 210 -4.31 -8.28 -8.71
CA CYS A 210 -5.73 -7.96 -8.93
C CYS A 210 -5.93 -6.88 -10.00
N ALA A 211 -4.99 -5.95 -10.16
CA ALA A 211 -5.03 -4.94 -11.21
C ALA A 211 -4.78 -5.53 -12.61
N LEU A 212 -3.97 -6.60 -12.71
CA LEU A 212 -3.78 -7.33 -13.97
C LEU A 212 -5.09 -7.99 -14.41
N THR A 213 -5.76 -8.67 -13.48
CA THR A 213 -7.05 -9.32 -13.71
C THR A 213 -8.10 -8.33 -14.21
N SER A 214 -8.13 -7.12 -13.63
CA SER A 214 -9.12 -6.07 -14.00
C SER A 214 -8.99 -5.58 -15.44
N VAL A 215 -7.83 -5.77 -16.07
CA VAL A 215 -7.55 -5.40 -17.46
C VAL A 215 -7.37 -6.62 -18.37
N SER A 216 -7.78 -7.81 -17.90
CA SER A 216 -7.66 -9.09 -18.60
C SER A 216 -6.23 -9.42 -19.01
N ALA A 217 -5.24 -9.01 -18.23
CA ALA A 217 -3.85 -9.40 -18.40
C ALA A 217 -3.54 -10.64 -17.54
N GLU A 218 -2.88 -11.61 -18.14
CA GLU A 218 -2.39 -12.79 -17.42
C GLU A 218 -1.19 -12.41 -16.57
N PHE A 219 -1.13 -12.92 -15.33
CA PHE A 219 0.02 -12.77 -14.46
C PHE A 219 1.22 -13.53 -15.05
N VAL A 220 2.31 -12.82 -15.28
CA VAL A 220 3.55 -13.42 -15.79
C VAL A 220 4.46 -13.80 -14.63
N ARG A 221 4.78 -12.82 -13.77
CA ARG A 221 5.62 -12.99 -12.57
C ARG A 221 5.61 -11.74 -11.71
N ASP A 222 6.09 -11.86 -10.50
CA ASP A 222 6.51 -10.71 -9.72
C ASP A 222 7.79 -10.09 -10.33
N ILE A 223 7.98 -8.79 -10.15
CA ILE A 223 9.25 -8.11 -10.45
C ILE A 223 10.17 -8.39 -9.26
N GLU A 224 11.37 -8.89 -9.55
CA GLU A 224 12.32 -9.30 -8.51
C GLU A 224 12.81 -8.10 -7.68
N PRO A 225 13.08 -8.29 -6.38
CA PRO A 225 13.74 -7.27 -5.57
C PRO A 225 15.06 -6.81 -6.21
N GLY A 226 15.20 -5.49 -6.40
CA GLY A 226 16.37 -4.90 -7.08
C GLY A 226 16.33 -5.00 -8.60
N GLU A 227 15.22 -5.39 -9.21
CA GLU A 227 15.07 -5.42 -10.66
C GLU A 227 14.67 -4.04 -11.20
N ILE A 228 15.30 -3.67 -12.32
CA ILE A 228 14.87 -2.62 -13.23
C ILE A 228 14.39 -3.28 -14.51
N LEU A 229 13.08 -3.37 -14.70
CA LEU A 229 12.44 -3.93 -15.89
C LEU A 229 12.10 -2.81 -16.86
N THR A 230 12.67 -2.84 -18.05
CA THR A 230 12.37 -1.89 -19.14
C THR A 230 11.54 -2.55 -20.21
N ILE A 231 10.45 -1.91 -20.60
CA ILE A 231 9.53 -2.30 -21.67
C ILE A 231 9.66 -1.29 -22.80
N THR A 232 10.00 -1.77 -23.99
CA THR A 232 10.11 -0.96 -25.23
C THR A 232 9.40 -1.69 -26.35
N LYS A 233 9.33 -1.04 -27.53
CA LYS A 233 8.83 -1.70 -28.76
C LYS A 233 9.61 -2.98 -29.13
N ASP A 234 10.84 -3.11 -28.66
CA ASP A 234 11.72 -4.25 -28.93
C ASP A 234 11.54 -5.39 -27.88
N GLY A 235 10.62 -5.21 -26.93
CA GLY A 235 10.28 -6.16 -25.89
C GLY A 235 10.79 -5.77 -24.49
N LEU A 236 11.02 -6.79 -23.66
CA LEU A 236 11.41 -6.66 -22.26
C LEU A 236 12.94 -6.74 -22.10
N LYS A 237 13.48 -5.91 -21.21
CA LYS A 237 14.86 -6.01 -20.77
C LYS A 237 14.92 -5.85 -19.24
N SER A 238 15.45 -6.86 -18.55
CA SER A 238 15.69 -6.85 -17.12
C SER A 238 17.15 -6.48 -16.81
N ASN A 239 17.35 -5.66 -15.77
CA ASN A 239 18.65 -5.34 -15.19
C ASN A 239 18.59 -5.62 -13.69
N MET A 240 19.50 -6.49 -13.20
CA MET A 240 19.57 -6.96 -11.81
C MET A 240 20.74 -6.33 -11.02
N GLU A 241 21.35 -5.26 -11.53
CA GLU A 241 22.52 -4.65 -10.86
C GLU A 241 22.19 -4.10 -9.47
N LEU A 242 20.94 -3.62 -9.23
CA LEU A 242 20.54 -3.17 -7.89
C LEU A 242 20.45 -4.32 -6.88
N ALA A 243 20.10 -5.53 -7.32
CA ALA A 243 20.02 -6.69 -6.44
C ALA A 243 21.41 -7.07 -5.86
N THR A 244 22.50 -6.72 -6.58
CA THR A 244 23.86 -6.98 -6.11
C THR A 244 24.35 -5.95 -5.08
N LEU A 245 23.68 -4.80 -4.97
CA LEU A 245 24.01 -3.76 -3.99
C LEU A 245 23.40 -4.05 -2.62
N ALA A 246 22.33 -4.84 -2.59
CA ALA A 246 21.74 -5.29 -1.34
C ALA A 246 22.64 -6.37 -0.74
N THR A 247 23.61 -5.98 0.08
CA THR A 247 24.30 -6.90 1.01
C THR A 247 23.31 -7.44 2.06
N ALA A 248 22.09 -6.90 2.09
CA ALA A 248 21.04 -7.20 3.02
C ALA A 248 20.11 -8.31 2.48
N LYS A 249 19.58 -9.10 3.39
CA LYS A 249 18.55 -10.11 3.13
C LYS A 249 17.28 -9.44 2.61
N ARG A 250 16.58 -10.07 1.65
CA ARG A 250 15.23 -9.69 1.26
C ARG A 250 14.34 -9.53 2.50
N ALA A 251 13.40 -8.58 2.46
CA ALA A 251 12.57 -8.22 3.61
C ALA A 251 11.20 -7.75 3.15
N HIS A 252 10.36 -8.66 2.68
CA HIS A 252 9.01 -8.34 2.20
C HIS A 252 8.14 -7.78 3.33
N CYS A 253 7.38 -6.72 3.07
CA CYS A 253 6.51 -6.15 4.10
C CYS A 253 5.43 -7.15 4.50
N ILE A 254 5.43 -7.59 5.76
CA ILE A 254 4.41 -8.52 6.28
C ILE A 254 3.01 -7.89 6.24
N PHE A 255 2.90 -6.57 6.35
CA PHE A 255 1.63 -5.89 6.43
C PHE A 255 0.85 -5.91 5.10
N GLU A 256 1.53 -6.14 3.98
CA GLU A 256 0.86 -6.45 2.70
C GLU A 256 -0.02 -7.70 2.84
N TYR A 257 0.45 -8.75 3.52
CA TYR A 257 -0.30 -9.98 3.72
C TYR A 257 -1.35 -9.86 4.83
N ILE A 258 -1.09 -9.07 5.87
CA ILE A 258 -2.03 -8.90 6.99
C ILE A 258 -3.21 -8.02 6.57
N TYR A 259 -2.95 -6.89 5.88
CA TYR A 259 -3.96 -5.85 5.68
C TYR A 259 -4.05 -5.29 4.27
N PHE A 260 -2.95 -4.74 3.68
CA PHE A 260 -3.07 -3.88 2.51
C PHE A 260 -3.57 -4.57 1.26
N ALA A 261 -2.96 -5.70 0.88
CA ALA A 261 -3.27 -6.34 -0.37
C ALA A 261 -4.70 -6.92 -0.40
N ARG A 262 -5.31 -6.89 -1.56
CA ARG A 262 -6.62 -7.53 -1.78
C ARG A 262 -6.49 -9.05 -1.66
N LEU A 263 -7.57 -9.68 -1.23
CA LEU A 263 -7.62 -11.13 -0.99
C LEU A 263 -7.34 -11.97 -2.23
N ASP A 264 -7.71 -11.45 -3.39
CA ASP A 264 -7.53 -12.09 -4.70
C ASP A 264 -6.15 -11.83 -5.31
N SER A 265 -5.28 -11.10 -4.61
CA SER A 265 -3.90 -10.85 -5.04
C SER A 265 -2.96 -11.98 -4.67
N THR A 266 -1.97 -12.20 -5.55
CA THR A 266 -0.77 -13.01 -5.29
C THR A 266 0.44 -12.06 -5.27
N ILE A 267 1.25 -12.15 -4.23
CA ILE A 267 2.47 -11.35 -4.03
C ILE A 267 3.60 -12.30 -3.71
N ASP A 268 4.70 -12.21 -4.44
CA ASP A 268 5.89 -13.06 -4.27
C ASP A 268 5.55 -14.57 -4.16
N GLY A 269 4.62 -15.01 -5.01
CA GLY A 269 4.14 -16.39 -5.07
C GLY A 269 3.16 -16.79 -3.95
N VAL A 270 2.83 -15.91 -3.02
CA VAL A 270 1.92 -16.18 -1.90
C VAL A 270 0.55 -15.54 -2.15
N LYS A 271 -0.51 -16.35 -2.13
CA LYS A 271 -1.88 -15.87 -2.19
C LYS A 271 -2.26 -15.22 -0.86
N VAL A 272 -2.72 -13.97 -0.92
CA VAL A 272 -3.06 -13.17 0.26
C VAL A 272 -4.18 -13.82 1.09
N TYR A 273 -5.21 -14.35 0.43
CA TYR A 273 -6.28 -15.08 1.10
C TYR A 273 -5.74 -16.25 1.94
N ASP A 274 -4.89 -17.09 1.35
CA ASP A 274 -4.34 -18.26 2.04
C ASP A 274 -3.42 -17.86 3.21
N ALA A 275 -2.67 -16.76 3.07
CA ALA A 275 -1.86 -16.21 4.15
C ALA A 275 -2.72 -15.81 5.35
N ARG A 276 -3.82 -15.07 5.13
CA ARG A 276 -4.74 -14.67 6.22
C ARG A 276 -5.45 -15.85 6.86
N ILE A 277 -5.83 -16.88 6.09
CA ILE A 277 -6.37 -18.14 6.64
C ILE A 277 -5.34 -18.83 7.56
N ARG A 278 -4.06 -18.92 7.13
CA ARG A 278 -2.99 -19.47 7.98
C ARG A 278 -2.79 -18.69 9.27
N GLY A 279 -2.84 -17.35 9.18
CA GLY A 279 -2.80 -16.47 10.34
C GLY A 279 -3.91 -16.76 11.35
N GLY A 280 -5.15 -16.89 10.88
CA GLY A 280 -6.28 -17.23 11.73
C GLY A 280 -6.15 -18.60 12.41
N LYS A 281 -5.63 -19.62 11.67
CA LYS A 281 -5.36 -20.94 12.23
C LYS A 281 -4.29 -20.90 13.34
N SER A 282 -3.26 -20.06 13.19
CA SER A 282 -2.23 -19.87 14.20
C SER A 282 -2.79 -19.18 15.46
N LEU A 283 -3.66 -18.18 15.30
CA LEU A 283 -4.34 -17.53 16.41
C LEU A 283 -5.20 -18.51 17.23
N ALA A 284 -5.95 -19.40 16.59
CA ALA A 284 -6.76 -20.40 17.27
C ALA A 284 -5.93 -21.36 18.12
N LYS A 285 -4.74 -21.74 17.62
CA LYS A 285 -3.80 -22.58 18.37
C LYS A 285 -3.18 -21.86 19.58
N SER A 286 -2.83 -20.58 19.41
CA SER A 286 -2.15 -19.80 20.46
C SER A 286 -3.10 -19.33 21.55
N TYR A 287 -4.35 -19.02 21.17
CA TYR A 287 -5.34 -18.42 22.08
C TYR A 287 -6.70 -19.10 21.95
N PRO A 288 -6.80 -20.40 22.33
CA PRO A 288 -8.08 -21.10 22.35
C PRO A 288 -9.01 -20.47 23.39
N VAL A 289 -10.31 -20.49 23.10
CA VAL A 289 -11.35 -20.00 24.01
C VAL A 289 -12.65 -20.74 23.75
N ASP A 290 -13.44 -20.91 24.80
CA ASP A 290 -14.80 -21.46 24.68
C ASP A 290 -15.78 -20.34 24.26
N ALA A 291 -16.29 -20.42 23.04
CA ALA A 291 -17.19 -19.44 22.46
C ALA A 291 -18.21 -20.09 21.52
N ASP A 292 -19.29 -19.39 21.23
CA ASP A 292 -20.40 -19.89 20.44
C ASP A 292 -20.23 -19.61 18.93
N ILE A 293 -19.57 -18.51 18.60
CA ILE A 293 -19.30 -18.11 17.20
C ILE A 293 -17.96 -17.41 17.05
N VAL A 294 -17.40 -17.48 15.84
CA VAL A 294 -16.27 -16.66 15.38
C VAL A 294 -16.77 -15.69 14.32
N THR A 295 -16.37 -14.44 14.42
CA THR A 295 -16.64 -13.42 13.43
C THR A 295 -15.40 -12.59 13.15
N GLY A 296 -15.35 -11.93 11.99
CA GLY A 296 -14.28 -10.99 11.64
C GLY A 296 -14.79 -9.59 11.45
N VAL A 297 -13.93 -8.62 11.71
CA VAL A 297 -14.20 -7.23 11.34
C VAL A 297 -14.14 -7.10 9.81
N PRO A 298 -15.20 -6.63 9.15
CA PRO A 298 -15.20 -6.48 7.70
C PRO A 298 -14.27 -5.36 7.21
N GLU A 299 -13.45 -5.61 6.17
CA GLU A 299 -13.32 -6.84 5.41
C GLU A 299 -12.04 -7.60 5.75
N SER A 300 -11.03 -6.92 6.33
CA SER A 300 -9.68 -7.43 6.58
C SER A 300 -9.63 -8.63 7.54
N GLY A 301 -10.44 -8.60 8.60
CA GLY A 301 -10.50 -9.65 9.61
C GLY A 301 -11.25 -10.93 9.19
N LEU A 302 -12.07 -10.87 8.13
CA LEU A 302 -12.92 -12.02 7.77
C LEU A 302 -12.15 -13.30 7.40
N PRO A 303 -11.08 -13.27 6.59
CA PRO A 303 -10.34 -14.49 6.26
C PRO A 303 -9.62 -15.08 7.47
N ALA A 304 -9.03 -14.25 8.33
CA ALA A 304 -8.40 -14.70 9.55
C ALA A 304 -9.43 -15.32 10.53
N ALA A 305 -10.63 -14.72 10.63
CA ALA A 305 -11.75 -15.31 11.39
C ALA A 305 -12.18 -16.67 10.83
N LYS A 306 -12.23 -16.81 9.50
CA LYS A 306 -12.51 -18.10 8.86
C LYS A 306 -11.44 -19.12 9.20
N GLY A 307 -10.16 -18.75 9.15
CA GLY A 307 -9.05 -19.62 9.54
C GLY A 307 -9.10 -20.02 11.01
N TYR A 308 -9.46 -19.08 11.91
CA TYR A 308 -9.66 -19.35 13.33
C TYR A 308 -10.81 -20.36 13.54
N SER A 309 -11.96 -20.17 12.88
CA SER A 309 -13.10 -21.07 12.93
C SER A 309 -12.72 -22.50 12.48
N GLU A 310 -12.00 -22.63 11.36
CA GLU A 310 -11.56 -23.93 10.85
C GLU A 310 -10.64 -24.71 11.82
N ALA A 311 -9.79 -23.99 12.55
CA ALA A 311 -8.83 -24.62 13.47
C ALA A 311 -9.43 -24.89 14.86
N SER A 312 -10.35 -24.04 15.34
CA SER A 312 -11.00 -24.17 16.66
C SER A 312 -12.23 -25.05 16.64
N GLY A 313 -12.85 -25.27 15.48
CA GLY A 313 -14.15 -25.94 15.36
C GLY A 313 -15.37 -25.07 15.74
N ILE A 314 -15.15 -23.82 16.20
CA ILE A 314 -16.21 -22.90 16.55
C ILE A 314 -16.85 -22.36 15.25
N PRO A 315 -18.19 -22.36 15.09
CA PRO A 315 -18.85 -21.92 13.86
C PRO A 315 -18.51 -20.48 13.47
N PHE A 316 -18.24 -20.23 12.20
CA PHE A 316 -18.10 -18.88 11.65
C PHE A 316 -19.48 -18.28 11.38
N ALA A 317 -19.68 -17.02 11.78
CA ALA A 317 -20.91 -16.26 11.49
C ALA A 317 -20.57 -14.80 11.17
N PHE A 318 -21.38 -14.16 10.35
CA PHE A 318 -21.31 -12.72 10.13
C PHE A 318 -22.04 -11.98 11.28
N ALA A 319 -21.31 -11.34 12.18
CA ALA A 319 -21.90 -10.50 13.22
C ALA A 319 -22.10 -9.05 12.75
N PHE A 320 -21.41 -8.64 11.70
CA PHE A 320 -21.48 -7.31 11.14
C PHE A 320 -21.93 -7.32 9.68
N TYR A 321 -22.74 -6.31 9.33
CA TYR A 321 -23.07 -5.96 7.96
C TYR A 321 -22.40 -4.64 7.59
N LYS A 322 -21.57 -4.66 6.53
CA LYS A 322 -20.92 -3.45 6.00
C LYS A 322 -21.77 -2.87 4.86
N ASN A 323 -22.14 -1.61 4.98
CA ASN A 323 -22.84 -0.91 3.91
C ASN A 323 -21.85 -0.54 2.79
N SER A 324 -21.92 -1.26 1.67
CA SER A 324 -21.03 -1.08 0.52
C SER A 324 -21.30 0.22 -0.25
N TYR A 325 -22.43 0.85 -0.07
CA TYR A 325 -22.79 2.11 -0.72
C TYR A 325 -22.23 3.35 -0.01
N ILE A 326 -21.71 3.17 1.21
CA ILE A 326 -21.05 4.26 1.96
C ILE A 326 -19.55 4.08 1.82
N GLY A 327 -18.94 4.89 0.96
CA GLY A 327 -17.50 4.99 0.81
C GLY A 327 -16.80 5.44 2.11
N ARG A 328 -15.48 5.44 2.16
CA ARG A 328 -14.72 6.13 3.22
C ARG A 328 -15.04 7.62 3.12
N THR A 329 -15.80 8.12 4.07
CA THR A 329 -16.09 9.55 4.18
C THR A 329 -14.81 10.27 4.57
N PHE A 330 -14.40 11.27 3.77
CA PHE A 330 -13.38 12.23 4.13
C PHE A 330 -13.67 12.81 5.53
N ILE A 331 -12.60 13.18 6.22
CA ILE A 331 -12.57 13.67 7.60
C ILE A 331 -13.76 14.58 7.88
N LYS A 332 -14.72 14.09 8.66
CA LYS A 332 -15.80 14.94 9.17
C LYS A 332 -15.27 15.74 10.36
N PRO A 333 -15.60 17.03 10.45
CA PRO A 333 -14.98 17.95 11.41
C PRO A 333 -15.34 17.69 12.86
N THR A 334 -16.50 17.07 13.17
CA THR A 334 -16.98 16.86 14.54
C THR A 334 -16.92 15.40 15.01
N GLN A 335 -16.79 15.21 16.32
CA GLN A 335 -16.77 13.88 16.95
C GLN A 335 -18.10 13.15 16.76
N GLU A 336 -19.24 13.85 16.91
CA GLU A 336 -20.60 13.31 16.72
C GLU A 336 -20.84 12.82 15.29
N GLU A 337 -20.33 13.56 14.28
CA GLU A 337 -20.42 13.14 12.89
C GLU A 337 -19.56 11.92 12.57
N ARG A 338 -18.44 11.76 13.28
CA ARG A 338 -17.59 10.57 13.17
C ARG A 338 -18.26 9.33 13.74
N GLU A 339 -18.90 9.44 14.90
CA GLU A 339 -19.65 8.35 15.57
C GLU A 339 -20.86 7.94 14.73
N SER A 340 -21.68 8.89 14.28
CA SER A 340 -22.80 8.62 13.36
C SER A 340 -22.35 7.94 12.06
N SER A 341 -21.17 8.26 11.56
CA SER A 341 -20.61 7.65 10.34
C SER A 341 -20.22 6.18 10.54
N VAL A 342 -19.83 5.77 11.75
CA VAL A 342 -19.50 4.37 12.05
C VAL A 342 -20.77 3.52 11.99
N HIS A 343 -21.85 3.95 12.63
CA HIS A 343 -23.15 3.26 12.61
C HIS A 343 -23.76 3.15 11.21
N LEU A 344 -23.60 4.19 10.38
CA LEU A 344 -24.05 4.15 8.99
C LEU A 344 -23.28 3.15 8.13
N LYS A 345 -22.00 2.94 8.46
CA LYS A 345 -21.07 2.12 7.67
C LYS A 345 -21.07 0.66 8.08
N LEU A 346 -21.27 0.39 9.37
CA LEU A 346 -21.20 -0.94 9.94
C LEU A 346 -22.35 -1.13 10.93
N SER A 347 -23.16 -2.15 10.72
CA SER A 347 -24.30 -2.50 11.59
C SER A 347 -24.09 -3.88 12.18
N VAL A 348 -24.51 -4.09 13.42
CA VAL A 348 -24.49 -5.41 14.08
C VAL A 348 -25.75 -6.20 13.73
N LEU A 349 -25.59 -7.48 13.43
CA LEU A 349 -26.70 -8.41 13.21
C LEU A 349 -27.15 -8.99 14.57
N GLU A 350 -28.08 -8.31 15.25
CA GLU A 350 -28.54 -8.68 16.60
C GLU A 350 -28.99 -10.14 16.71
N SER A 351 -29.69 -10.66 15.70
CA SER A 351 -30.14 -12.06 15.66
C SER A 351 -29.02 -13.11 15.70
N VAL A 352 -27.80 -12.72 15.29
CA VAL A 352 -26.61 -13.56 15.33
C VAL A 352 -25.87 -13.45 16.65
N VAL A 353 -25.87 -12.24 17.24
CA VAL A 353 -25.00 -11.85 18.35
C VAL A 353 -25.64 -12.07 19.72
N LYS A 354 -26.95 -11.87 19.85
CA LYS A 354 -27.68 -11.86 21.14
C LYS A 354 -27.49 -13.14 21.95
N GLY A 355 -27.00 -12.97 23.16
CA GLY A 355 -26.76 -14.06 24.11
C GLY A 355 -25.54 -14.94 23.78
N LYS A 356 -24.72 -14.61 22.79
CA LYS A 356 -23.56 -15.38 22.34
C LYS A 356 -22.26 -14.90 22.95
N ARG A 357 -21.34 -15.86 23.17
CA ARG A 357 -19.93 -15.60 23.41
C ARG A 357 -19.22 -15.58 22.04
N ILE A 358 -18.53 -14.52 21.75
CA ILE A 358 -18.04 -14.20 20.40
C ILE A 358 -16.52 -14.12 20.38
N VAL A 359 -15.88 -14.83 19.45
CA VAL A 359 -14.51 -14.53 19.04
C VAL A 359 -14.55 -13.50 17.93
N LEU A 360 -14.08 -12.30 18.21
CA LEU A 360 -13.94 -11.20 17.26
C LEU A 360 -12.51 -11.15 16.74
N VAL A 361 -12.33 -11.38 15.43
CA VAL A 361 -10.99 -11.33 14.79
C VAL A 361 -10.85 -10.04 14.01
N ASP A 362 -9.75 -9.31 14.24
CA ASP A 362 -9.36 -8.12 13.46
C ASP A 362 -7.91 -8.21 13.00
N ASP A 363 -7.50 -7.34 12.08
CA ASP A 363 -6.13 -7.33 11.55
C ASP A 363 -5.13 -6.74 12.55
N SER A 364 -5.47 -5.63 13.21
CA SER A 364 -4.51 -4.85 14.01
C SER A 364 -5.17 -3.92 15.03
N ILE A 365 -4.43 -3.57 16.09
CA ILE A 365 -4.78 -2.49 17.01
C ILE A 365 -3.64 -1.48 17.04
N VAL A 366 -3.92 -0.22 16.66
CA VAL A 366 -2.97 0.90 16.71
C VAL A 366 -3.25 1.79 17.93
N ARG A 367 -4.44 2.40 17.97
CA ARG A 367 -4.88 3.31 19.06
C ARG A 367 -5.97 2.71 19.95
N GLY A 368 -6.57 1.60 19.57
CA GLY A 368 -7.61 0.90 20.33
C GLY A 368 -9.03 1.45 20.20
N THR A 369 -9.23 2.67 19.73
CA THR A 369 -10.57 3.31 19.67
C THR A 369 -11.55 2.59 18.75
N THR A 370 -11.10 2.14 17.58
CA THR A 370 -11.98 1.43 16.63
C THR A 370 -12.50 0.12 17.20
N ILE A 371 -11.60 -0.71 17.73
CA ILE A 371 -11.98 -2.02 18.28
C ILE A 371 -12.85 -1.87 19.54
N ALA A 372 -12.61 -0.85 20.39
CA ALA A 372 -13.43 -0.56 21.54
C ALA A 372 -14.89 -0.23 21.13
N ASN A 373 -15.07 0.57 20.08
CA ASN A 373 -16.40 0.88 19.54
C ASN A 373 -17.11 -0.37 19.00
N LEU A 374 -16.38 -1.25 18.30
CA LEU A 374 -16.95 -2.50 17.78
C LEU A 374 -17.40 -3.44 18.91
N ILE A 375 -16.60 -3.55 19.98
CA ILE A 375 -16.95 -4.32 21.17
C ILE A 375 -18.20 -3.74 21.83
N HIS A 376 -18.26 -2.42 21.98
CA HIS A 376 -19.41 -1.73 22.54
C HIS A 376 -20.68 -2.03 21.74
N MET A 377 -20.65 -1.89 20.42
CA MET A 377 -21.77 -2.24 19.53
C MET A 377 -22.23 -3.70 19.69
N LEU A 378 -21.29 -4.65 19.80
CA LEU A 378 -21.63 -6.07 20.03
C LEU A 378 -22.30 -6.28 21.37
N LYS A 379 -21.81 -5.64 22.45
CA LYS A 379 -22.37 -5.73 23.79
C LYS A 379 -23.75 -5.09 23.89
N GLU A 380 -23.97 -3.94 23.24
CA GLU A 380 -25.28 -3.31 23.13
C GLU A 380 -26.31 -4.19 22.38
N ALA A 381 -25.83 -4.91 21.32
CA ALA A 381 -26.66 -5.90 20.62
C ALA A 381 -26.87 -7.20 21.41
N GLY A 382 -26.41 -7.26 22.68
CA GLY A 382 -26.64 -8.35 23.60
C GLY A 382 -25.63 -9.49 23.56
N ALA A 383 -24.41 -9.27 23.07
CA ALA A 383 -23.32 -10.24 23.20
C ALA A 383 -23.02 -10.50 24.68
N LYS A 384 -22.85 -11.79 25.05
CA LYS A 384 -22.53 -12.21 26.41
C LYS A 384 -21.07 -11.97 26.75
N GLU A 385 -20.19 -12.36 25.83
CA GLU A 385 -18.74 -12.20 25.93
C GLU A 385 -18.15 -11.85 24.56
N VAL A 386 -17.06 -11.05 24.54
CA VAL A 386 -16.34 -10.69 23.31
C VAL A 386 -14.84 -10.94 23.51
N HIS A 387 -14.32 -11.99 22.88
CA HIS A 387 -12.93 -12.40 22.92
C HIS A 387 -12.22 -11.92 21.66
N VAL A 388 -11.29 -10.97 21.79
CA VAL A 388 -10.60 -10.34 20.67
C VAL A 388 -9.36 -11.11 20.27
N ARG A 389 -9.18 -11.32 18.97
CA ARG A 389 -8.01 -11.96 18.37
C ARG A 389 -7.48 -11.08 17.23
N ILE A 390 -6.22 -10.71 17.30
CA ILE A 390 -5.59 -9.79 16.35
C ILE A 390 -4.58 -10.54 15.50
N SER A 391 -4.75 -10.48 14.18
CA SER A 391 -3.92 -11.24 13.24
C SER A 391 -2.56 -10.60 12.93
N SER A 392 -2.22 -9.48 13.58
CA SER A 392 -0.87 -8.95 13.69
C SER A 392 -0.32 -9.10 15.12
N PRO A 393 1.02 -9.07 15.30
CA PRO A 393 1.60 -8.73 16.59
C PRO A 393 1.26 -7.30 17.02
N PRO A 394 1.49 -6.93 18.30
CA PRO A 394 1.31 -5.55 18.74
C PRO A 394 2.29 -4.61 18.04
N PHE A 395 1.83 -3.44 17.62
CA PHE A 395 2.70 -2.39 17.07
C PHE A 395 3.50 -1.72 18.18
N LEU A 396 4.81 -1.86 18.14
CA LEU A 396 5.73 -1.31 19.11
C LEU A 396 6.62 -0.19 18.56
N HIS A 397 6.78 -0.13 17.22
CA HIS A 397 7.69 0.79 16.54
C HIS A 397 7.03 1.43 15.31
N PRO A 398 7.39 2.67 14.94
CA PRO A 398 6.88 3.32 13.75
C PRO A 398 7.40 2.64 12.47
N CYS A 399 6.73 2.88 11.35
CA CYS A 399 7.20 2.44 10.04
C CYS A 399 7.84 3.62 9.28
N TYR A 400 9.03 3.40 8.72
CA TYR A 400 9.74 4.37 7.86
C TYR A 400 9.63 4.06 6.37
N PHE A 401 8.93 2.98 5.99
CA PHE A 401 8.92 2.42 4.64
C PHE A 401 7.58 2.62 3.90
N GLY A 402 6.75 3.56 4.39
CA GLY A 402 5.54 3.99 3.69
C GLY A 402 4.24 3.41 4.22
N THR A 403 4.24 2.68 5.35
CA THR A 403 3.03 2.36 6.10
C THR A 403 2.80 3.46 7.14
N ASP A 404 1.60 4.03 7.20
CA ASP A 404 1.25 5.06 8.19
C ASP A 404 1.07 4.43 9.60
N VAL A 405 2.15 3.90 10.14
CA VAL A 405 2.27 3.52 11.55
C VAL A 405 2.85 4.72 12.28
N PRO A 406 2.05 5.37 13.14
CA PRO A 406 2.43 6.64 13.74
C PRO A 406 3.61 6.52 14.71
N SER A 407 4.10 7.66 15.19
CA SER A 407 5.13 7.75 16.24
C SER A 407 4.74 6.96 17.51
N ASN A 408 5.73 6.56 18.28
CA ASN A 408 5.57 5.69 19.45
C ASN A 408 4.52 6.18 20.46
N ASP A 409 4.37 7.50 20.61
CA ASP A 409 3.39 8.12 21.51
C ASP A 409 1.92 7.84 21.12
N GLN A 410 1.66 7.45 19.89
CA GLN A 410 0.33 7.10 19.39
C GLN A 410 0.07 5.59 19.31
N LEU A 411 1.08 4.77 19.58
CA LEU A 411 0.97 3.31 19.58
C LEU A 411 0.56 2.83 20.98
N ILE A 412 -0.68 2.33 21.10
CA ILE A 412 -1.19 1.89 22.41
C ILE A 412 -0.32 0.78 23.04
N ALA A 413 0.21 -0.14 22.22
CA ALA A 413 1.02 -1.25 22.68
C ALA A 413 2.46 -0.86 23.03
N ALA A 414 2.93 0.34 22.62
CA ALA A 414 4.24 0.85 23.04
C ALA A 414 4.24 1.34 24.50
N SER A 415 3.06 1.66 25.07
CA SER A 415 2.91 2.24 26.40
C SER A 415 2.07 1.39 27.37
N HIS A 416 1.32 0.40 26.86
CA HIS A 416 0.41 -0.42 27.67
C HIS A 416 0.64 -1.91 27.42
N SER A 417 0.53 -2.71 28.47
CA SER A 417 0.53 -4.18 28.36
C SER A 417 -0.75 -4.69 27.68
N THR A 418 -0.70 -5.91 27.16
CA THR A 418 -1.87 -6.57 26.55
C THR A 418 -3.08 -6.61 27.48
N GLU A 419 -2.86 -6.79 28.79
CA GLU A 419 -3.95 -6.84 29.79
C GLU A 419 -4.55 -5.45 30.05
N GLU A 420 -3.75 -4.39 30.03
CA GLU A 420 -4.25 -3.02 30.12
C GLU A 420 -5.05 -2.65 28.88
N ILE A 421 -4.53 -2.98 27.69
CA ILE A 421 -5.25 -2.78 26.42
C ILE A 421 -6.58 -3.53 26.42
N ARG A 422 -6.59 -4.80 26.87
CA ARG A 422 -7.82 -5.60 27.00
C ARG A 422 -8.88 -4.86 27.82
N LYS A 423 -8.49 -4.31 28.98
CA LYS A 423 -9.41 -3.54 29.84
C LYS A 423 -9.88 -2.26 29.18
N MET A 424 -8.96 -1.53 28.54
CA MET A 424 -9.27 -0.25 27.86
C MET A 424 -10.28 -0.44 26.71
N ILE A 425 -10.15 -1.51 25.92
CA ILE A 425 -11.09 -1.80 24.84
C ILE A 425 -12.37 -2.51 25.28
N GLY A 426 -12.45 -2.94 26.54
CA GLY A 426 -13.61 -3.61 27.10
C GLY A 426 -13.82 -5.06 26.66
N ALA A 427 -12.75 -5.74 26.24
CA ALA A 427 -12.79 -7.14 25.80
C ALA A 427 -12.73 -8.11 27.00
N ASP A 428 -13.37 -9.28 26.87
CA ASP A 428 -13.30 -10.34 27.88
C ASP A 428 -11.97 -11.11 27.81
N SER A 429 -11.36 -11.22 26.63
CA SER A 429 -9.96 -11.63 26.46
C SER A 429 -9.34 -11.00 25.19
N LEU A 430 -8.00 -10.85 25.18
CA LEU A 430 -7.25 -10.32 24.05
C LEU A 430 -6.06 -11.22 23.75
N GLY A 431 -5.85 -11.56 22.48
CA GLY A 431 -4.70 -12.29 21.99
C GLY A 431 -4.18 -11.72 20.67
N TYR A 432 -2.87 -11.48 20.59
CA TYR A 432 -2.18 -11.02 19.40
C TYR A 432 -1.45 -12.16 18.71
N MET A 433 -1.33 -12.11 17.37
CA MET A 433 -0.43 -12.98 16.63
C MET A 433 0.99 -12.95 17.21
N GLN A 434 1.61 -14.09 17.33
CA GLN A 434 3.00 -14.19 17.73
C GLN A 434 3.91 -13.95 16.52
N THR A 435 5.00 -13.21 16.72
CA THR A 435 5.93 -12.80 15.63
C THR A 435 6.54 -14.02 14.93
N ASP A 436 6.76 -15.13 15.63
CA ASP A 436 7.35 -16.37 15.09
C ASP A 436 6.45 -17.09 14.06
N TYR A 437 5.15 -16.83 14.06
CA TYR A 437 4.23 -17.44 13.09
C TYR A 437 4.13 -16.66 11.77
N LEU A 438 4.65 -15.43 11.70
CA LEU A 438 4.51 -14.57 10.53
C LEU A 438 5.17 -15.15 9.28
N GLU A 439 6.35 -15.74 9.39
CA GLU A 439 7.04 -16.38 8.26
C GLU A 439 6.23 -17.56 7.72
N GLY A 440 5.70 -18.40 8.61
CA GLY A 440 4.81 -19.49 8.22
C GLY A 440 3.50 -19.00 7.59
N MET A 441 2.96 -17.88 8.07
CA MET A 441 1.80 -17.22 7.49
C MET A 441 2.08 -16.78 6.05
N ALA A 442 3.23 -16.18 5.78
CA ALA A 442 3.65 -15.68 4.47
C ALA A 442 4.42 -16.74 3.63
N GLY A 443 4.24 -18.04 3.90
CA GLY A 443 4.81 -19.12 3.08
C GLY A 443 6.32 -19.27 3.18
N GLY A 444 6.95 -18.78 4.24
CA GLY A 444 8.40 -18.88 4.48
C GLY A 444 9.21 -17.74 3.85
N LEU A 445 8.55 -16.69 3.37
CA LEU A 445 9.25 -15.51 2.83
C LEU A 445 10.04 -14.78 3.93
N PRO A 446 11.21 -14.23 3.62
CA PRO A 446 11.92 -13.33 4.52
C PRO A 446 11.15 -12.00 4.65
N LEU A 447 10.82 -11.61 5.88
CA LEU A 447 9.88 -10.54 6.15
C LEU A 447 10.52 -9.32 6.82
N CYS A 448 10.07 -8.13 6.47
CA CYS A 448 10.19 -6.94 7.31
C CYS A 448 9.07 -7.00 8.36
N LYS A 449 9.46 -7.04 9.63
CA LYS A 449 8.59 -7.06 10.82
C LYS A 449 8.92 -5.91 11.77
N ALA A 450 9.65 -4.91 11.28
CA ALA A 450 10.24 -3.84 12.10
C ALA A 450 9.22 -3.06 12.94
N CYS A 451 7.99 -2.89 12.45
CA CYS A 451 6.91 -2.27 13.22
C CYS A 451 6.51 -3.08 14.48
N PHE A 452 6.89 -4.35 14.57
CA PHE A 452 6.62 -5.23 15.71
C PHE A 452 7.86 -5.48 16.57
N ASP A 453 9.05 -5.63 15.97
CA ASP A 453 10.27 -6.07 16.67
C ASP A 453 11.42 -5.05 16.66
N GLY A 454 11.29 -3.92 15.97
CA GLY A 454 12.30 -2.86 15.87
C GLY A 454 13.49 -3.20 14.97
N ASN A 455 13.49 -4.37 14.30
CA ASN A 455 14.57 -4.80 13.43
C ASN A 455 14.37 -4.30 12.00
N TYR A 456 14.83 -3.10 11.71
CA TYR A 456 14.71 -2.51 10.39
C TYR A 456 15.72 -3.11 9.42
N PRO A 457 15.33 -3.38 8.14
CA PRO A 457 16.21 -3.99 7.15
C PRO A 457 17.34 -3.06 6.65
N MET A 458 17.26 -1.77 6.96
CA MET A 458 18.25 -0.75 6.65
C MET A 458 18.27 0.34 7.73
N ASP A 459 19.29 1.21 7.67
CA ASP A 459 19.38 2.36 8.59
C ASP A 459 18.14 3.24 8.49
N ILE A 460 17.57 3.58 9.64
CA ILE A 460 16.43 4.49 9.74
C ILE A 460 16.92 5.94 9.83
N PRO A 461 16.08 6.93 9.43
CA PRO A 461 16.47 8.32 9.45
C PRO A 461 16.79 8.80 10.87
N ASP A 462 17.91 9.49 11.02
CA ASP A 462 18.20 10.28 12.22
C ASP A 462 17.91 11.75 11.96
N TYR A 463 16.74 12.21 12.36
CA TYR A 463 16.32 13.61 12.22
C TYR A 463 16.89 14.56 13.30
N SER A 464 17.80 14.08 14.15
CA SER A 464 18.42 14.90 15.20
C SER A 464 19.42 15.95 14.67
N HIS A 465 19.87 15.78 13.41
CA HIS A 465 20.75 16.74 12.75
C HIS A 465 20.01 18.06 12.42
N ALA A 466 20.42 19.14 13.07
CA ALA A 466 19.83 20.48 12.92
C ALA A 466 19.81 21.01 11.46
N GLU A 467 20.76 20.55 10.63
CA GLU A 467 20.88 20.92 9.20
C GLU A 467 19.66 20.50 8.36
N PHE A 468 18.93 19.46 8.78
CA PHE A 468 17.77 18.94 8.06
C PHE A 468 16.42 19.32 8.69
N ALA A 469 16.43 19.95 9.88
CA ALA A 469 15.21 20.22 10.64
C ALA A 469 14.21 21.12 9.88
N ASP A 470 14.70 22.04 9.06
CA ASP A 470 13.85 22.93 8.26
C ASP A 470 13.38 22.26 6.95
N ILE A 471 14.16 21.31 6.41
CA ILE A 471 13.80 20.55 5.20
C ILE A 471 12.71 19.51 5.49
N VAL A 472 12.72 18.94 6.69
CA VAL A 472 11.71 17.96 7.15
C VAL A 472 10.36 18.64 7.40
N LYS A 473 10.34 19.94 7.70
CA LYS A 473 9.12 20.72 7.96
C LYS A 473 8.45 21.29 6.69
N CYS A 474 9.14 21.26 5.58
CA CYS A 474 8.64 21.60 4.25
C CYS A 474 8.30 20.35 3.48
#